data_b465fa215e49c493d868eae26f66c542
#
_entry.id   b465fa215e49c493d868eae26f66c542
#
_cell.length_a   1.000
_cell.length_b   1.000
_cell.length_c   1.000
_cell.angle_alpha   90.00
_cell.angle_beta   90.00
_cell.angle_gamma   90.00
#
_symmetry.space_group_name_H-M   'P 1'
#
loop_
_entity.id
_entity.type
_entity.pdbx_description
1 polymer ?
#
loop_
_entity_poly.entity_id
_entity_poly.type
_entity_poly.pdbx_seq_one_letter_code
_entity_poly.pdbx_strand_id
1 'polypeptide(L)'
;MSDTEDPAAARTTGAAGRFSRRALLGATGASVAVGAAAGAAAGAFGVATQPQGADRAVPFRGARQAGITTAVQDRLHFAAFDVITDSRDELVDMLKRWTVAAERMTRGEEAVPGGATDHGAHRPPADTGEALELSAASLTLTIGFGPGLFGPTADAPARRDRFGLAARKPAALADLPVFAKDAIEPSRSYGDLCIQACADDPQVAVHAIRNLSRLGLGVVSVRWSQLGFGRTSSTTQTQATPRNMFGFKDGTANLKAEETDLLDRWVWVQEGDDRPEARWMTGGSYLVARRIRMDIEPWDRASLSEQEDVIGRTKREGAPLGQTREFDTPDFLVTSGHSPVIPATAHVRLAHPDNLGGVQLLRRGYNFTDGSDGFGHLDAGLFFIAYCRNPHNQFVPMQRALANKDAMMEYITHTGSALFACPPGVAEGQWWGQALFES
;
A
#
# COMPACT_ATOMS: atom_id res chain seq x y z
N MET A 1 -62.19 50.26 -4.80
CA MET A 1 -61.71 51.43 -4.09
C MET A 1 -60.20 51.21 -3.96
N SER A 2 -59.65 51.82 -4.83
CA SER A 2 -58.64 52.90 -4.97
C SER A 2 -57.24 52.33 -4.71
N ASP A 3 -56.46 52.14 -5.77
CA ASP A 3 -55.55 53.15 -6.39
C ASP A 3 -54.41 53.46 -5.46
N THR A 4 -53.20 53.43 -5.81
CA THR A 4 -52.29 53.89 -6.86
C THR A 4 -50.90 53.78 -6.26
N GLU A 5 -49.79 53.68 -6.79
CA GLU A 5 -49.11 54.03 -8.04
C GLU A 5 -47.67 53.55 -7.97
N ASP A 6 -47.17 53.14 -9.08
CA ASP A 6 -45.77 52.92 -9.39
C ASP A 6 -45.10 54.28 -9.71
N PRO A 7 -43.82 54.53 -9.49
CA PRO A 7 -42.98 54.96 -10.59
C PRO A 7 -41.58 54.38 -10.71
N ALA A 8 -41.36 53.83 -11.86
CA ALA A 8 -40.33 54.20 -12.85
C ALA A 8 -38.85 54.14 -12.47
N ALA A 9 -38.16 53.19 -13.03
CA ALA A 9 -37.06 53.22 -13.99
C ALA A 9 -35.83 54.06 -13.73
N ALA A 10 -34.71 53.39 -13.62
CA ALA A 10 -33.46 53.85 -14.27
C ALA A 10 -32.62 52.65 -14.70
N ARG A 11 -32.59 52.43 -16.00
CA ARG A 11 -31.63 51.50 -16.68
C ARG A 11 -30.27 52.18 -16.73
N THR A 12 -29.24 51.53 -16.20
CA THR A 12 -27.84 51.78 -16.59
C THR A 12 -27.28 50.53 -17.27
N THR A 13 -27.05 50.69 -18.56
CA THR A 13 -26.37 49.75 -19.43
C THR A 13 -24.89 49.73 -19.09
N GLY A 14 -24.39 48.63 -18.55
CA GLY A 14 -22.96 48.37 -18.41
C GLY A 14 -22.54 47.27 -19.38
N ALA A 15 -21.68 47.65 -20.34
CA ALA A 15 -21.19 46.78 -21.40
C ALA A 15 -20.39 45.60 -20.89
N ALA A 16 -20.79 44.36 -21.22
CA ALA A 16 -20.04 43.16 -21.01
C ALA A 16 -18.88 43.10 -22.02
N GLY A 17 -17.67 43.35 -21.56
CA GLY A 17 -16.46 43.14 -22.33
C GLY A 17 -16.19 41.64 -22.51
N ARG A 18 -16.33 41.16 -23.75
CA ARG A 18 -15.92 39.81 -24.17
C ARG A 18 -14.40 39.73 -24.20
N PHE A 19 -13.79 39.03 -23.25
CA PHE A 19 -12.39 38.68 -23.31
C PHE A 19 -12.19 37.60 -24.34
N SER A 20 -11.47 37.90 -25.41
CA SER A 20 -11.08 36.98 -26.45
C SER A 20 -9.91 36.08 -25.98
N ARG A 21 -10.03 34.78 -26.18
CA ARG A 21 -8.99 33.78 -25.88
C ARG A 21 -7.65 33.98 -26.63
N ARG A 22 -7.54 34.97 -27.52
CA ARG A 22 -6.32 35.26 -28.28
C ARG A 22 -5.37 36.28 -27.60
N ALA A 23 -5.77 36.92 -26.51
CA ALA A 23 -4.94 37.90 -25.80
C ALA A 23 -4.04 37.31 -24.70
N LEU A 24 -4.08 35.98 -24.45
CA LEU A 24 -3.27 35.35 -23.40
C LEU A 24 -1.98 34.69 -23.92
N LEU A 25 -1.68 34.75 -25.21
CA LEU A 25 -0.51 34.12 -25.82
C LEU A 25 0.57 35.11 -26.32
N GLY A 26 0.49 36.37 -25.89
CA GLY A 26 1.37 37.46 -26.43
C GLY A 26 2.27 38.18 -25.41
N ALA A 27 2.49 37.61 -24.20
CA ALA A 27 3.28 38.33 -23.18
C ALA A 27 4.34 37.43 -22.52
N THR A 28 5.14 36.72 -23.30
CA THR A 28 6.40 36.09 -22.83
C THR A 28 7.45 36.19 -23.93
N GLY A 29 8.05 37.35 -24.02
CA GLY A 29 9.17 37.60 -24.91
C GLY A 29 9.77 38.96 -24.68
N ALA A 30 10.98 39.01 -24.14
CA ALA A 30 11.89 40.16 -24.01
C ALA A 30 12.05 40.69 -22.59
N SER A 31 13.04 40.17 -21.89
CA SER A 31 14.00 40.92 -21.07
C SER A 31 15.12 39.98 -20.61
N VAL A 32 16.09 39.73 -21.47
CA VAL A 32 17.44 39.30 -21.05
C VAL A 32 18.36 40.46 -21.41
N ALA A 33 19.03 40.98 -20.43
CA ALA A 33 20.38 41.47 -20.38
C ALA A 33 20.56 42.67 -19.44
N VAL A 34 21.67 42.60 -18.72
CA VAL A 34 22.42 43.62 -17.96
C VAL A 34 22.20 43.59 -16.44
N GLY A 35 23.26 43.08 -15.78
CA GLY A 35 23.48 43.24 -14.35
C GLY A 35 24.43 42.19 -13.75
N ALA A 36 25.66 42.09 -14.25
CA ALA A 36 26.72 41.39 -13.52
C ALA A 36 27.35 42.32 -12.47
N ALA A 37 27.56 41.79 -11.32
CA ALA A 37 28.56 42.10 -10.29
C ALA A 37 28.02 42.50 -8.92
N ALA A 38 28.56 41.80 -7.95
CA ALA A 38 28.71 42.06 -6.53
C ALA A 38 27.66 41.47 -5.56
N GLY A 39 28.13 40.48 -4.78
CA GLY A 39 27.47 40.07 -3.55
C GLY A 39 27.64 38.58 -3.22
N ALA A 40 28.85 38.18 -2.82
CA ALA A 40 29.07 36.86 -2.22
C ALA A 40 28.46 36.77 -0.81
N ALA A 41 28.03 35.56 -0.43
CA ALA A 41 27.69 35.12 0.91
C ALA A 41 26.24 35.34 1.38
N ALA A 42 25.34 34.43 0.99
CA ALA A 42 24.26 33.95 1.85
C ALA A 42 23.99 32.49 1.45
N GLY A 43 24.20 31.58 2.42
CA GLY A 43 24.10 30.13 2.19
C GLY A 43 22.75 29.72 1.63
N ALA A 44 22.77 29.28 0.39
CA ALA A 44 21.65 28.59 -0.23
C ALA A 44 21.58 27.17 0.33
N PHE A 45 20.83 26.96 1.38
CA PHE A 45 20.16 25.70 1.58
C PHE A 45 19.08 25.55 0.52
N GLY A 46 19.46 25.37 -0.70
CA GLY A 46 18.62 24.83 -1.74
C GLY A 46 18.36 23.38 -1.36
N VAL A 47 17.20 23.11 -0.74
CA VAL A 47 16.59 21.82 -0.84
C VAL A 47 16.36 21.60 -2.32
N ALA A 48 17.30 20.90 -2.96
CA ALA A 48 17.09 20.35 -4.28
C ALA A 48 15.92 19.39 -4.13
N THR A 49 14.71 19.86 -4.45
CA THR A 49 13.62 18.97 -4.83
C THR A 49 14.13 18.25 -6.07
N GLN A 50 14.71 17.05 -5.86
CA GLN A 50 14.91 16.13 -6.97
C GLN A 50 13.53 15.98 -7.62
N PRO A 51 13.41 16.09 -8.94
CA PRO A 51 12.20 15.66 -9.63
C PRO A 51 11.97 14.23 -9.17
N GLN A 52 10.88 13.97 -8.46
CA GLN A 52 10.47 12.62 -8.10
C GLN A 52 10.23 11.94 -9.46
N GLY A 53 11.08 10.92 -9.73
CA GLY A 53 11.28 10.42 -11.07
C GLY A 53 10.08 9.69 -11.64
N ALA A 54 9.23 10.42 -12.35
CA ALA A 54 8.17 9.87 -13.18
C ALA A 54 8.69 8.85 -14.23
N ASP A 55 9.96 8.90 -14.58
CA ASP A 55 10.60 8.03 -15.61
C ASP A 55 11.36 6.82 -15.03
N ARG A 56 11.29 6.55 -13.73
CA ARG A 56 12.10 5.50 -13.15
C ARG A 56 11.45 4.12 -13.31
N ALA A 57 12.08 3.23 -14.06
CA ALA A 57 11.78 1.80 -14.03
C ALA A 57 12.46 1.12 -12.83
N VAL A 58 11.73 0.27 -12.12
CA VAL A 58 12.26 -0.60 -11.05
C VAL A 58 12.51 -1.98 -11.64
N PRO A 59 13.70 -2.59 -11.44
CA PRO A 59 13.97 -3.93 -11.95
C PRO A 59 12.96 -4.95 -11.42
N PHE A 60 12.33 -5.69 -12.32
CA PHE A 60 11.37 -6.74 -12.00
C PHE A 60 12.07 -8.01 -11.49
N ARG A 61 13.19 -8.37 -12.14
CA ARG A 61 13.95 -9.57 -11.81
C ARG A 61 14.98 -9.32 -10.73
N GLY A 62 15.18 -10.30 -9.85
CA GLY A 62 16.12 -10.20 -8.75
C GLY A 62 15.94 -11.31 -7.72
N ALA A 63 16.80 -11.35 -6.71
CA ALA A 63 16.70 -12.33 -5.62
C ALA A 63 15.45 -12.16 -4.74
N ARG A 64 14.93 -10.94 -4.66
CA ARG A 64 13.73 -10.58 -3.89
C ARG A 64 12.71 -9.93 -4.84
N GLN A 65 11.42 -10.10 -4.57
CA GLN A 65 10.40 -9.39 -5.33
C GLN A 65 10.50 -7.88 -5.09
N ALA A 66 10.49 -7.10 -6.16
CA ALA A 66 10.30 -5.66 -6.08
C ALA A 66 8.93 -5.34 -5.45
N GLY A 67 8.84 -4.20 -4.73
CA GLY A 67 7.62 -3.82 -4.02
C GLY A 67 7.57 -4.28 -2.57
N ILE A 68 8.55 -5.04 -2.06
CA ILE A 68 8.66 -5.38 -0.63
C ILE A 68 9.50 -4.32 0.09
N THR A 69 10.79 -4.25 -0.19
CA THR A 69 11.72 -3.28 0.42
C THR A 69 11.98 -2.04 -0.45
N THR A 70 11.52 -2.03 -1.71
CA THR A 70 11.61 -0.87 -2.61
C THR A 70 11.05 0.38 -1.92
N ALA A 71 11.63 1.54 -2.15
CA ALA A 71 11.09 2.82 -1.68
C ALA A 71 9.58 2.90 -1.97
N VAL A 72 8.78 3.25 -0.95
CA VAL A 72 7.31 3.22 -1.08
C VAL A 72 6.86 4.30 -2.06
N GLN A 73 6.19 3.90 -3.12
CA GLN A 73 5.54 4.78 -4.08
C GLN A 73 4.27 5.41 -3.49
N ASP A 74 3.74 6.45 -4.14
CA ASP A 74 2.60 7.21 -3.62
C ASP A 74 1.25 6.51 -3.79
N ARG A 75 1.11 5.60 -4.74
CA ARG A 75 -0.14 4.94 -5.11
C ARG A 75 -0.05 3.43 -4.98
N LEU A 76 -1.18 2.84 -4.61
CA LEU A 76 -1.39 1.40 -4.53
C LEU A 76 -2.65 1.00 -5.29
N HIS A 77 -2.59 -0.08 -6.04
CA HIS A 77 -3.75 -0.90 -6.38
C HIS A 77 -3.46 -2.34 -5.97
N PHE A 78 -4.08 -2.78 -4.90
CA PHE A 78 -4.01 -4.17 -4.44
C PHE A 78 -5.20 -4.94 -4.98
N ALA A 79 -4.99 -6.16 -5.50
CA ALA A 79 -6.06 -7.04 -5.91
C ALA A 79 -5.82 -8.45 -5.38
N ALA A 80 -6.86 -9.06 -4.82
CA ALA A 80 -6.91 -10.48 -4.49
C ALA A 80 -7.79 -11.21 -5.49
N PHE A 81 -7.41 -12.43 -5.81
CA PHE A 81 -8.08 -13.25 -6.83
C PHE A 81 -8.45 -14.62 -6.26
N ASP A 82 -9.59 -15.15 -6.70
CA ASP A 82 -9.94 -16.55 -6.58
C ASP A 82 -9.54 -17.28 -7.86
N VAL A 83 -8.87 -18.43 -7.73
CA VAL A 83 -8.60 -19.32 -8.85
C VAL A 83 -9.86 -20.12 -9.14
N ILE A 84 -10.39 -19.99 -10.37
CA ILE A 84 -11.67 -20.59 -10.78
C ILE A 84 -11.50 -21.83 -11.66
N THR A 85 -10.31 -22.04 -12.24
CA THR A 85 -10.00 -23.28 -12.97
C THR A 85 -9.64 -24.41 -12.03
N ASP A 86 -9.87 -25.66 -12.46
CA ASP A 86 -9.36 -26.87 -11.82
C ASP A 86 -8.11 -27.42 -12.55
N SER A 87 -7.70 -26.80 -13.64
CA SER A 87 -6.53 -27.20 -14.42
C SER A 87 -5.25 -26.55 -13.86
N ARG A 88 -4.31 -27.40 -13.42
CA ARG A 88 -2.97 -26.96 -13.00
C ARG A 88 -2.20 -26.32 -14.16
N ASP A 89 -2.34 -26.84 -15.37
CA ASP A 89 -1.62 -26.36 -16.56
C ASP A 89 -2.11 -24.98 -16.95
N GLU A 90 -3.43 -24.73 -16.94
CA GLU A 90 -3.99 -23.41 -17.20
C GLU A 90 -3.50 -22.35 -16.20
N LEU A 91 -3.42 -22.73 -14.91
CA LEU A 91 -2.91 -21.85 -13.86
C LEU A 91 -1.42 -21.53 -14.09
N VAL A 92 -0.61 -22.54 -14.39
CA VAL A 92 0.82 -22.39 -14.72
C VAL A 92 1.02 -21.50 -15.95
N ASP A 93 0.28 -21.74 -17.02
CA ASP A 93 0.37 -20.94 -18.25
C ASP A 93 -0.07 -19.50 -18.01
N MET A 94 -1.07 -19.25 -17.18
CA MET A 94 -1.46 -17.93 -16.77
C MET A 94 -0.32 -17.23 -15.99
N LEU A 95 0.31 -17.91 -15.03
CA LEU A 95 1.42 -17.33 -14.24
C LEU A 95 2.63 -16.99 -15.13
N LYS A 96 2.91 -17.80 -16.15
CA LYS A 96 3.94 -17.49 -17.17
C LYS A 96 3.59 -16.23 -17.93
N ARG A 97 2.35 -16.12 -18.44
CA ARG A 97 1.87 -14.91 -19.15
C ARG A 97 1.89 -13.68 -18.24
N TRP A 98 1.46 -13.82 -16.98
CA TRP A 98 1.51 -12.74 -16.00
C TRP A 98 2.92 -12.25 -15.75
N THR A 99 3.90 -13.16 -15.65
CA THR A 99 5.31 -12.82 -15.44
C THR A 99 5.84 -11.95 -16.58
N VAL A 100 5.58 -12.35 -17.84
CA VAL A 100 6.02 -11.60 -19.02
C VAL A 100 5.36 -10.22 -19.07
N ALA A 101 4.05 -10.15 -18.84
CA ALA A 101 3.31 -8.89 -18.83
C ALA A 101 3.78 -7.96 -17.69
N ALA A 102 3.98 -8.51 -16.49
CA ALA A 102 4.44 -7.76 -15.33
C ALA A 102 5.83 -7.15 -15.58
N GLU A 103 6.76 -7.93 -16.11
CA GLU A 103 8.11 -7.45 -16.43
C GLU A 103 8.07 -6.31 -17.46
N ARG A 104 7.22 -6.40 -18.48
CA ARG A 104 7.04 -5.35 -19.47
C ARG A 104 6.46 -4.07 -18.86
N MET A 105 5.35 -4.20 -18.12
CA MET A 105 4.69 -3.05 -17.49
C MET A 105 5.61 -2.31 -16.51
N THR A 106 6.49 -3.01 -15.76
CA THR A 106 7.47 -2.36 -14.89
C THR A 106 8.55 -1.56 -15.62
N ARG A 107 8.66 -1.74 -16.95
CA ARG A 107 9.52 -0.91 -17.82
C ARG A 107 8.75 0.24 -18.49
N GLY A 108 7.45 0.40 -18.23
CA GLY A 108 6.58 1.36 -18.91
C GLY A 108 6.15 0.90 -20.31
N GLU A 109 6.23 -0.40 -20.58
CA GLU A 109 5.80 -1.00 -21.84
C GLU A 109 4.38 -1.56 -21.71
N GLU A 110 3.65 -1.69 -22.83
CA GLU A 110 2.38 -2.41 -22.87
C GLU A 110 2.54 -3.85 -22.35
N ALA A 111 1.52 -4.39 -21.69
CA ALA A 111 1.52 -5.76 -21.17
C ALA A 111 1.78 -6.81 -22.26
N VAL A 112 1.29 -6.54 -23.48
CA VAL A 112 1.53 -7.30 -24.70
C VAL A 112 2.06 -6.35 -25.76
N PRO A 113 3.12 -6.70 -26.52
CA PRO A 113 3.66 -5.81 -27.55
C PRO A 113 2.60 -5.39 -28.59
N GLY A 114 2.44 -4.07 -28.80
CA GLY A 114 1.43 -3.52 -29.71
C GLY A 114 -0.01 -3.87 -29.29
N GLY A 115 -0.21 -4.25 -28.06
CA GLY A 115 -1.45 -4.86 -27.58
C GLY A 115 -2.65 -3.94 -27.63
N ALA A 116 -2.45 -2.63 -27.46
CA ALA A 116 -3.55 -1.68 -27.44
C ALA A 116 -4.14 -1.41 -28.85
N THR A 117 -3.34 -1.52 -29.93
CA THR A 117 -3.76 -1.07 -31.25
C THR A 117 -3.50 -2.06 -32.41
N ASP A 118 -2.47 -2.92 -32.34
CA ASP A 118 -1.92 -3.60 -33.50
C ASP A 118 -2.56 -4.96 -33.80
N HIS A 119 -3.53 -5.42 -32.99
CA HIS A 119 -4.16 -6.73 -33.16
C HIS A 119 -5.39 -6.76 -34.09
N GLY A 120 -5.61 -5.68 -34.86
CA GLY A 120 -6.66 -5.55 -35.86
C GLY A 120 -7.97 -4.98 -35.32
N ALA A 121 -8.62 -4.10 -36.09
CA ALA A 121 -9.76 -3.28 -35.69
C ALA A 121 -11.02 -4.05 -35.24
N HIS A 122 -11.13 -5.34 -35.57
CA HIS A 122 -12.29 -6.17 -35.28
C HIS A 122 -12.04 -7.21 -34.17
N ARG A 123 -10.93 -7.10 -33.46
CA ARG A 123 -10.59 -7.94 -32.30
C ARG A 123 -10.45 -7.09 -31.03
N PRO A 124 -10.79 -7.63 -29.87
CA PRO A 124 -10.48 -6.95 -28.61
C PRO A 124 -8.97 -6.69 -28.51
N PRO A 125 -8.56 -5.48 -28.11
CA PRO A 125 -7.14 -5.18 -27.86
C PRO A 125 -6.52 -6.15 -26.86
N ALA A 126 -5.24 -6.47 -27.03
CA ALA A 126 -4.50 -7.34 -26.12
C ALA A 126 -3.90 -6.60 -24.91
N ASP A 127 -3.97 -5.28 -24.91
CA ASP A 127 -3.67 -4.40 -23.78
C ASP A 127 -4.83 -3.41 -23.61
N THR A 128 -5.06 -2.95 -22.39
CA THR A 128 -6.19 -2.06 -22.06
C THR A 128 -5.94 -0.59 -22.41
N GLY A 129 -4.67 -0.22 -22.69
CA GLY A 129 -4.27 1.03 -23.33
C GLY A 129 -4.28 2.28 -22.45
N GLU A 130 -4.75 2.23 -21.20
CA GLU A 130 -4.85 3.42 -20.36
C GLU A 130 -3.52 3.99 -19.88
N ALA A 131 -2.43 3.22 -19.97
CA ALA A 131 -1.08 3.69 -19.66
C ALA A 131 -0.24 3.99 -20.92
N LEU A 132 -0.84 4.05 -22.11
CA LEU A 132 -0.14 4.51 -23.31
C LEU A 132 0.46 5.89 -23.07
N GLU A 133 1.72 6.07 -23.51
CA GLU A 133 2.49 7.31 -23.36
C GLU A 133 2.83 7.70 -21.90
N LEU A 134 2.43 6.89 -20.90
CA LEU A 134 2.89 7.07 -19.53
C LEU A 134 4.24 6.36 -19.33
N SER A 135 5.05 6.91 -18.44
CA SER A 135 6.30 6.29 -18.03
C SER A 135 6.07 5.09 -17.12
N ALA A 136 7.14 4.37 -16.77
CA ALA A 136 7.08 3.26 -15.80
C ALA A 136 6.60 3.68 -14.39
N ALA A 137 6.67 4.96 -14.04
CA ALA A 137 6.21 5.56 -12.78
C ALA A 137 6.65 4.76 -11.53
N SER A 138 7.87 4.23 -11.53
CA SER A 138 8.41 3.35 -10.48
C SER A 138 7.54 2.11 -10.20
N LEU A 139 6.76 1.62 -11.15
CA LEU A 139 5.86 0.49 -10.95
C LEU A 139 6.59 -0.72 -10.39
N THR A 140 6.04 -1.28 -9.32
CA THR A 140 6.42 -2.58 -8.78
C THR A 140 5.20 -3.48 -8.71
N LEU A 141 5.40 -4.75 -9.05
CA LEU A 141 4.38 -5.79 -8.98
C LEU A 141 4.89 -6.93 -8.11
N THR A 142 4.19 -7.19 -7.00
CA THR A 142 4.50 -8.26 -6.06
C THR A 142 3.37 -9.27 -6.08
N ILE A 143 3.68 -10.56 -6.32
CA ILE A 143 2.70 -11.64 -6.25
C ILE A 143 2.75 -12.34 -4.90
N GLY A 144 1.58 -12.79 -4.42
CA GLY A 144 1.46 -13.66 -3.26
C GLY A 144 0.46 -14.80 -3.50
N PHE A 145 0.70 -15.95 -2.88
CA PHE A 145 -0.12 -17.16 -2.91
C PHE A 145 -0.85 -17.31 -1.58
N GLY A 146 -2.18 -17.33 -1.61
CA GLY A 146 -3.02 -17.45 -0.42
C GLY A 146 -3.21 -18.90 0.03
N PRO A 147 -3.67 -19.12 1.28
CA PRO A 147 -3.87 -20.46 1.85
C PRO A 147 -4.81 -21.33 1.04
N GLY A 148 -5.83 -20.72 0.41
CA GLY A 148 -6.86 -21.41 -0.37
C GLY A 148 -6.35 -22.13 -1.61
N LEU A 149 -5.19 -21.74 -2.14
CA LEU A 149 -4.55 -22.42 -3.26
C LEU A 149 -4.12 -23.86 -2.90
N PHE A 150 -3.89 -24.13 -1.61
CA PHE A 150 -3.33 -25.39 -1.10
C PHE A 150 -4.40 -26.33 -0.52
N GLY A 151 -5.65 -25.91 -0.41
CA GLY A 151 -6.73 -26.73 0.13
C GLY A 151 -7.69 -25.98 1.07
N PRO A 152 -8.25 -26.65 2.07
CA PRO A 152 -9.23 -26.05 2.97
C PRO A 152 -8.70 -24.84 3.74
N THR A 153 -9.58 -23.87 3.95
CA THR A 153 -9.35 -22.65 4.74
C THR A 153 -10.53 -22.40 5.67
N ALA A 154 -10.38 -21.49 6.63
CA ALA A 154 -11.46 -21.17 7.57
C ALA A 154 -12.71 -20.61 6.87
N ASP A 155 -12.53 -19.81 5.80
CA ASP A 155 -13.63 -19.27 4.99
C ASP A 155 -14.21 -20.27 3.97
N ALA A 156 -13.45 -21.34 3.63
CA ALA A 156 -13.85 -22.34 2.66
C ALA A 156 -13.43 -23.76 3.09
N PRO A 157 -14.03 -24.32 4.16
CA PRO A 157 -13.61 -25.60 4.75
C PRO A 157 -13.83 -26.82 3.84
N ALA A 158 -14.72 -26.71 2.84
CA ALA A 158 -14.97 -27.76 1.85
C ALA A 158 -14.03 -27.72 0.64
N ARG A 159 -13.13 -26.74 0.56
CA ARG A 159 -12.17 -26.59 -0.55
C ARG A 159 -11.22 -27.77 -0.62
N ARG A 160 -10.93 -28.25 -1.82
CA ARG A 160 -10.02 -29.36 -2.07
C ARG A 160 -8.67 -28.85 -2.57
N ASP A 161 -7.63 -29.65 -2.40
CA ASP A 161 -6.38 -29.49 -3.11
C ASP A 161 -6.56 -29.82 -4.59
N ARG A 162 -6.84 -28.80 -5.40
CA ARG A 162 -7.11 -28.96 -6.84
C ARG A 162 -5.85 -29.16 -7.67
N PHE A 163 -4.69 -28.77 -7.12
CA PHE A 163 -3.45 -28.64 -7.88
C PHE A 163 -2.34 -29.57 -7.36
N GLY A 164 -2.61 -30.41 -6.34
CA GLY A 164 -1.62 -31.27 -5.71
C GLY A 164 -0.57 -30.50 -4.90
N LEU A 165 -0.95 -29.34 -4.32
CA LEU A 165 -0.05 -28.44 -3.61
C LEU A 165 -0.12 -28.54 -2.08
N ALA A 166 -1.05 -29.34 -1.51
CA ALA A 166 -1.24 -29.39 -0.05
C ALA A 166 0.05 -29.72 0.72
N ALA A 167 0.88 -30.63 0.21
CA ALA A 167 2.16 -30.98 0.81
C ALA A 167 3.16 -29.82 0.80
N ARG A 168 3.00 -28.84 -0.09
CA ARG A 168 3.88 -27.67 -0.27
C ARG A 168 3.42 -26.43 0.48
N LYS A 169 2.26 -26.49 1.16
CA LYS A 169 1.75 -25.38 1.97
C LYS A 169 2.72 -25.09 3.11
N PRO A 170 3.31 -23.89 3.20
CA PRO A 170 4.15 -23.52 4.34
C PRO A 170 3.35 -23.52 5.64
N ALA A 171 3.97 -23.93 6.75
CA ALA A 171 3.31 -23.93 8.07
C ALA A 171 2.88 -22.52 8.48
N ALA A 172 3.69 -21.52 8.16
CA ALA A 172 3.42 -20.11 8.44
C ALA A 172 2.28 -19.52 7.59
N LEU A 173 1.79 -20.23 6.54
CA LEU A 173 0.62 -19.83 5.74
C LEU A 173 -0.70 -20.40 6.30
N ALA A 174 -0.76 -20.75 7.58
CA ALA A 174 -2.00 -21.05 8.26
C ALA A 174 -2.90 -19.81 8.38
N ASP A 175 -4.22 -20.03 8.48
CA ASP A 175 -5.17 -18.93 8.64
C ASP A 175 -4.84 -18.09 9.87
N LEU A 176 -4.99 -16.76 9.74
CA LEU A 176 -4.84 -15.86 10.88
C LEU A 176 -6.00 -16.07 11.86
N PRO A 177 -5.75 -15.99 13.18
CA PRO A 177 -6.81 -16.07 14.15
C PRO A 177 -7.73 -14.84 14.07
N VAL A 178 -8.95 -14.98 14.56
CA VAL A 178 -9.85 -13.86 14.79
C VAL A 178 -9.34 -13.09 16.02
N PHE A 179 -9.28 -11.76 15.90
CA PHE A 179 -8.88 -10.86 16.98
C PHE A 179 -10.09 -10.18 17.62
N ALA A 180 -9.94 -9.72 18.85
CA ALA A 180 -10.98 -8.93 19.50
C ALA A 180 -11.30 -7.67 18.64
N LYS A 181 -12.59 -7.32 18.58
CA LYS A 181 -13.11 -6.19 17.80
C LYS A 181 -12.90 -6.28 16.27
N ASP A 182 -12.53 -7.45 15.74
CA ASP A 182 -12.57 -7.68 14.29
C ASP A 182 -14.04 -7.68 13.80
N ALA A 183 -14.32 -6.97 12.71
CA ALA A 183 -15.59 -6.99 11.97
C ALA A 183 -15.28 -7.36 10.51
N ILE A 184 -14.66 -8.53 10.32
CA ILE A 184 -14.13 -8.95 9.03
C ILE A 184 -15.27 -9.27 8.05
N GLU A 185 -15.24 -8.58 6.91
CA GLU A 185 -16.13 -8.79 5.78
C GLU A 185 -15.51 -9.81 4.81
N PRO A 186 -16.15 -10.96 4.55
CA PRO A 186 -15.64 -11.95 3.59
C PRO A 186 -15.44 -11.38 2.19
N SER A 187 -16.26 -10.41 1.79
CA SER A 187 -16.18 -9.73 0.49
C SER A 187 -14.92 -8.88 0.31
N ARG A 188 -14.20 -8.57 1.38
CA ARG A 188 -12.95 -7.76 1.39
C ARG A 188 -11.79 -8.53 2.03
N SER A 189 -11.85 -9.86 2.01
CA SER A 189 -10.90 -10.72 2.73
C SER A 189 -10.54 -11.96 1.94
N TYR A 190 -9.43 -12.61 2.37
CA TYR A 190 -8.93 -13.84 1.79
C TYR A 190 -8.48 -13.69 0.33
N GLY A 191 -8.40 -14.80 -0.40
CA GLY A 191 -8.01 -14.92 -1.80
C GLY A 191 -6.97 -16.02 -2.02
N ASP A 192 -6.95 -16.58 -3.24
CA ASP A 192 -5.99 -17.61 -3.63
C ASP A 192 -4.68 -17.03 -4.14
N LEU A 193 -4.75 -15.87 -4.79
CA LEU A 193 -3.60 -15.10 -5.25
C LEU A 193 -3.80 -13.63 -4.86
N CYS A 194 -2.70 -12.88 -4.76
CA CYS A 194 -2.77 -11.43 -4.75
C CYS A 194 -1.71 -10.82 -5.65
N ILE A 195 -2.00 -9.60 -6.12
CA ILE A 195 -1.04 -8.70 -6.76
C ILE A 195 -1.06 -7.38 -6.00
N GLN A 196 0.10 -6.95 -5.53
CA GLN A 196 0.34 -5.60 -5.03
C GLN A 196 0.99 -4.79 -6.14
N ALA A 197 0.26 -3.87 -6.76
CA ALA A 197 0.78 -2.91 -7.72
C ALA A 197 0.98 -1.56 -7.03
N CYS A 198 2.24 -1.11 -6.93
CA CYS A 198 2.58 0.20 -6.40
C CYS A 198 3.26 1.04 -7.49
N ALA A 199 2.85 2.29 -7.64
CA ALA A 199 3.41 3.22 -8.62
C ALA A 199 3.34 4.66 -8.09
N ASP A 200 4.07 5.58 -8.72
CA ASP A 200 3.95 7.02 -8.44
C ASP A 200 2.79 7.65 -9.24
N ASP A 201 2.25 6.93 -10.24
CA ASP A 201 1.04 7.29 -11.00
C ASP A 201 -0.08 6.27 -10.72
N PRO A 202 -1.30 6.72 -10.32
CA PRO A 202 -2.42 5.82 -10.04
C PRO A 202 -2.91 5.08 -11.28
N GLN A 203 -2.83 5.68 -12.48
CA GLN A 203 -3.29 5.07 -13.73
C GLN A 203 -2.40 3.92 -14.14
N VAL A 204 -1.08 4.01 -13.91
CA VAL A 204 -0.12 2.92 -14.13
C VAL A 204 -0.40 1.73 -13.20
N ALA A 205 -0.71 1.98 -11.91
CA ALA A 205 -1.08 0.90 -10.99
C ALA A 205 -2.41 0.21 -11.40
N VAL A 206 -3.40 1.00 -11.82
CA VAL A 206 -4.70 0.48 -12.32
C VAL A 206 -4.51 -0.31 -13.60
N HIS A 207 -3.74 0.19 -14.56
CA HIS A 207 -3.40 -0.48 -15.80
C HIS A 207 -2.81 -1.87 -15.55
N ALA A 208 -1.85 -1.96 -14.62
CA ALA A 208 -1.22 -3.24 -14.29
C ALA A 208 -2.22 -4.28 -13.79
N ILE A 209 -3.09 -3.92 -12.83
CA ILE A 209 -4.10 -4.84 -12.30
C ILE A 209 -5.14 -5.20 -13.36
N ARG A 210 -5.60 -4.26 -14.18
CA ARG A 210 -6.56 -4.53 -15.27
C ARG A 210 -5.99 -5.52 -16.29
N ASN A 211 -4.75 -5.33 -16.74
CA ASN A 211 -4.14 -6.23 -17.71
C ASN A 211 -3.88 -7.62 -17.13
N LEU A 212 -3.40 -7.75 -15.89
CA LEU A 212 -3.25 -9.06 -15.25
C LEU A 212 -4.61 -9.75 -15.08
N SER A 213 -5.64 -9.03 -14.63
CA SER A 213 -7.02 -9.56 -14.52
C SER A 213 -7.51 -10.07 -15.87
N ARG A 214 -7.31 -9.29 -16.94
CA ARG A 214 -7.71 -9.65 -18.30
C ARG A 214 -6.94 -10.88 -18.83
N LEU A 215 -5.62 -10.95 -18.62
CA LEU A 215 -4.80 -12.11 -19.00
C LEU A 215 -5.14 -13.37 -18.17
N GLY A 216 -5.78 -13.20 -17.03
CA GLY A 216 -6.25 -14.28 -16.17
C GLY A 216 -7.71 -14.71 -16.40
N LEU A 217 -8.41 -14.13 -17.39
CA LEU A 217 -9.81 -14.50 -17.67
C LEU A 217 -9.97 -16.01 -17.92
N GLY A 218 -10.97 -16.60 -17.27
CA GLY A 218 -11.24 -18.04 -17.31
C GLY A 218 -10.39 -18.86 -16.33
N VAL A 219 -9.30 -18.30 -15.77
CA VAL A 219 -8.42 -18.98 -14.80
C VAL A 219 -8.58 -18.40 -13.40
N VAL A 220 -8.68 -17.07 -13.31
CA VAL A 220 -8.91 -16.37 -12.04
C VAL A 220 -10.05 -15.35 -12.18
N SER A 221 -10.66 -15.01 -11.07
CA SER A 221 -11.58 -13.87 -10.93
C SER A 221 -11.11 -12.94 -9.82
N VAL A 222 -11.31 -11.63 -9.99
CA VAL A 222 -11.06 -10.68 -8.90
C VAL A 222 -12.04 -10.94 -7.77
N ARG A 223 -11.53 -11.24 -6.59
CA ARG A 223 -12.31 -11.41 -5.36
C ARG A 223 -12.61 -10.06 -4.74
N TRP A 224 -11.58 -9.26 -4.54
CA TRP A 224 -11.68 -7.88 -4.06
C TRP A 224 -10.44 -7.09 -4.48
N SER A 225 -10.55 -5.78 -4.46
CA SER A 225 -9.43 -4.88 -4.67
C SER A 225 -9.49 -3.68 -3.75
N GLN A 226 -8.35 -3.04 -3.51
CA GLN A 226 -8.23 -1.83 -2.72
C GLN A 226 -7.30 -0.84 -3.42
N LEU A 227 -7.81 0.35 -3.67
CA LEU A 227 -6.98 1.50 -4.05
C LEU A 227 -6.43 2.16 -2.80
N GLY A 228 -5.18 2.62 -2.88
CA GLY A 228 -4.51 3.33 -1.80
C GLY A 228 -3.74 4.55 -2.33
N PHE A 229 -3.61 5.55 -1.47
CA PHE A 229 -2.87 6.78 -1.76
C PHE A 229 -2.10 7.26 -0.54
N GLY A 230 -1.12 8.13 -0.75
CA GLY A 230 -0.36 8.73 0.33
C GLY A 230 0.17 7.65 1.26
N ARG A 231 1.35 7.13 0.96
CA ARG A 231 2.00 6.10 1.77
C ARG A 231 1.94 6.40 3.27
N THR A 232 1.76 5.39 4.11
CA THR A 232 1.79 5.51 5.58
C THR A 232 3.05 4.89 6.18
N SER A 233 4.04 4.58 5.34
CA SER A 233 5.33 4.02 5.76
C SER A 233 6.43 4.55 4.87
N SER A 234 7.66 4.51 5.36
CA SER A 234 8.87 4.66 4.56
C SER A 234 9.71 3.40 4.72
N THR A 235 10.21 2.87 3.60
CA THR A 235 11.02 1.64 3.55
C THR A 235 12.49 1.91 3.24
N THR A 236 12.88 3.17 3.09
CA THR A 236 14.27 3.61 2.91
C THR A 236 14.58 4.77 3.85
N GLN A 237 15.85 4.93 4.20
CA GLN A 237 16.31 6.02 5.09
C GLN A 237 16.11 7.41 4.47
N THR A 238 16.11 7.52 3.15
CA THR A 238 15.95 8.80 2.43
C THR A 238 14.51 9.30 2.37
N GLN A 239 13.52 8.43 2.64
CA GLN A 239 12.12 8.82 2.63
C GLN A 239 11.71 9.48 3.95
N ALA A 240 11.11 10.67 3.88
CA ALA A 240 10.48 11.30 5.04
C ALA A 240 9.33 10.43 5.58
N THR A 241 9.13 10.46 6.90
CA THR A 241 8.01 9.76 7.54
C THR A 241 6.69 10.41 7.14
N PRO A 242 5.77 9.65 6.52
CA PRO A 242 4.46 10.16 6.10
C PRO A 242 3.47 10.25 7.27
N ARG A 243 2.25 10.70 6.97
CA ARG A 243 1.15 10.73 7.95
C ARG A 243 -0.01 9.84 7.48
N ASN A 244 -0.66 9.20 8.45
CA ASN A 244 -1.92 8.48 8.23
C ASN A 244 -3.14 9.43 8.30
N MET A 245 -4.35 8.90 8.15
CA MET A 245 -5.60 9.68 8.15
C MET A 245 -5.92 10.32 9.51
N PHE A 246 -5.34 9.87 10.61
CA PHE A 246 -5.43 10.54 11.91
C PHE A 246 -4.48 11.75 12.03
N GLY A 247 -3.66 12.02 11.00
CA GLY A 247 -2.75 13.15 10.95
C GLY A 247 -1.42 12.91 11.69
N PHE A 248 -1.18 11.73 12.24
CA PHE A 248 0.06 11.39 12.93
C PHE A 248 1.10 10.81 11.97
N LYS A 249 2.39 11.06 12.28
CA LYS A 249 3.49 10.39 11.59
C LYS A 249 3.40 8.88 11.80
N ASP A 250 3.47 8.13 10.69
CA ASP A 250 3.37 6.69 10.70
C ASP A 250 4.58 6.07 9.97
N GLY A 251 5.16 5.04 10.56
CA GLY A 251 6.35 4.40 9.99
C GLY A 251 7.69 4.92 10.51
N THR A 252 7.73 5.77 11.57
CA THR A 252 8.99 6.24 12.19
C THR A 252 9.92 5.08 12.57
N ALA A 253 9.39 4.04 13.20
CA ALA A 253 10.13 2.84 13.61
C ALA A 253 9.99 1.67 12.62
N ASN A 254 9.71 1.95 11.33
CA ASN A 254 9.63 0.90 10.32
C ASN A 254 11.03 0.41 9.93
N LEU A 255 11.14 -0.88 9.59
CA LEU A 255 12.36 -1.45 9.00
C LEU A 255 12.71 -0.76 7.67
N LYS A 256 14.00 -0.62 7.37
CA LYS A 256 14.51 0.02 6.16
C LYS A 256 15.25 -0.97 5.28
N ALA A 257 15.26 -0.72 3.98
CA ALA A 257 15.93 -1.55 2.99
C ALA A 257 17.45 -1.68 3.26
N GLU A 258 18.02 -0.68 3.90
CA GLU A 258 19.44 -0.62 4.26
C GLU A 258 19.80 -1.45 5.51
N GLU A 259 18.80 -1.89 6.28
CA GLU A 259 18.98 -2.66 7.53
C GLU A 259 18.96 -4.17 7.24
N THR A 260 19.90 -4.65 6.45
CA THR A 260 19.95 -6.02 5.91
C THR A 260 19.83 -7.11 6.97
N ASP A 261 20.53 -6.96 8.11
CA ASP A 261 20.50 -7.94 9.20
C ASP A 261 19.12 -8.04 9.86
N LEU A 262 18.44 -6.90 9.99
CA LEU A 262 17.05 -6.86 10.53
C LEU A 262 16.07 -7.44 9.51
N LEU A 263 16.26 -7.17 8.21
CA LEU A 263 15.43 -7.76 7.16
C LEU A 263 15.59 -9.28 7.10
N ASP A 264 16.81 -9.80 7.20
CA ASP A 264 17.08 -11.25 7.24
C ASP A 264 16.48 -11.90 8.49
N ARG A 265 16.49 -11.18 9.61
CA ARG A 265 15.90 -11.67 10.85
C ARG A 265 14.37 -11.66 10.84
N TRP A 266 13.74 -10.63 10.28
CA TRP A 266 12.33 -10.35 10.49
C TRP A 266 11.45 -10.40 9.25
N VAL A 267 12.02 -10.33 8.05
CA VAL A 267 11.26 -10.23 6.79
C VAL A 267 11.43 -11.45 5.92
N TRP A 268 12.68 -11.87 5.69
CA TRP A 268 12.98 -12.92 4.73
C TRP A 268 12.92 -14.31 5.35
N VAL A 269 12.15 -15.21 4.71
CA VAL A 269 12.14 -16.65 5.05
C VAL A 269 13.53 -17.23 4.80
N GLN A 270 14.07 -17.93 5.80
CA GLN A 270 15.40 -18.54 5.74
C GLN A 270 15.30 -20.04 5.45
N GLU A 271 16.40 -20.61 5.00
CA GLU A 271 16.51 -22.05 4.89
C GLU A 271 16.32 -22.71 6.28
N GLY A 272 15.47 -23.74 6.36
CA GLY A 272 15.16 -24.43 7.61
C GLY A 272 14.01 -23.83 8.44
N ASP A 273 13.39 -22.72 7.99
CA ASP A 273 12.20 -22.17 8.67
C ASP A 273 10.97 -23.08 8.55
N ASP A 274 10.94 -23.94 7.54
CA ASP A 274 9.83 -24.84 7.28
C ASP A 274 10.35 -26.19 6.73
N ARG A 275 9.44 -27.12 6.51
CA ARG A 275 9.73 -28.43 5.91
C ARG A 275 10.29 -28.32 4.48
N PRO A 276 11.00 -29.35 3.98
CA PRO A 276 11.63 -29.31 2.66
C PRO A 276 10.68 -29.00 1.50
N GLU A 277 9.43 -29.44 1.57
CA GLU A 277 8.40 -29.23 0.53
C GLU A 277 7.99 -27.75 0.42
N ALA A 278 8.19 -26.96 1.48
CA ALA A 278 7.93 -25.52 1.52
C ALA A 278 9.16 -24.66 1.17
N ARG A 279 10.28 -25.28 0.75
CA ARG A 279 11.55 -24.61 0.42
C ARG A 279 11.40 -23.55 -0.68
N TRP A 280 10.35 -23.61 -1.50
CA TRP A 280 10.03 -22.60 -2.51
C TRP A 280 9.83 -21.21 -1.93
N MET A 281 9.62 -21.10 -0.61
CA MET A 281 9.51 -19.83 0.11
C MET A 281 10.85 -19.25 0.59
N THR A 282 11.96 -20.02 0.55
CA THR A 282 13.27 -19.52 1.00
C THR A 282 13.64 -18.25 0.23
N GLY A 283 13.90 -17.18 0.97
CA GLY A 283 14.13 -15.85 0.38
C GLY A 283 12.88 -15.05 0.08
N GLY A 284 11.69 -15.61 0.23
CA GLY A 284 10.42 -14.91 0.18
C GLY A 284 10.03 -14.25 1.50
N SER A 285 8.78 -13.82 1.60
CA SER A 285 8.20 -13.19 2.79
C SER A 285 6.70 -13.47 2.87
N TYR A 286 6.10 -13.36 4.05
CA TYR A 286 4.65 -13.42 4.20
C TYR A 286 4.08 -12.02 4.24
N LEU A 287 3.04 -11.78 3.43
CA LEU A 287 2.28 -10.54 3.37
C LEU A 287 1.01 -10.70 4.19
N VAL A 288 0.85 -9.86 5.22
CA VAL A 288 -0.40 -9.67 5.95
C VAL A 288 -1.05 -8.39 5.46
N ALA A 289 -2.28 -8.48 4.97
CA ALA A 289 -3.09 -7.33 4.60
C ALA A 289 -4.27 -7.18 5.56
N ARG A 290 -4.50 -5.94 6.07
CA ARG A 290 -5.64 -5.61 6.92
C ARG A 290 -6.26 -4.31 6.41
N ARG A 291 -7.56 -4.33 6.09
CA ARG A 291 -8.30 -3.10 5.85
C ARG A 291 -8.82 -2.57 7.18
N ILE A 292 -8.30 -1.44 7.60
CA ILE A 292 -8.59 -0.79 8.87
C ILE A 292 -9.43 0.46 8.58
N ARG A 293 -10.74 0.40 8.83
CA ARG A 293 -11.59 1.59 8.79
C ARG A 293 -11.27 2.46 10.00
N MET A 294 -11.11 3.75 9.77
CA MET A 294 -10.86 4.77 10.78
C MET A 294 -12.12 5.62 10.96
N ASP A 295 -12.57 5.77 12.18
CA ASP A 295 -13.73 6.59 12.53
C ASP A 295 -13.27 8.05 12.65
N ILE A 296 -13.15 8.71 11.47
CA ILE A 296 -12.53 10.03 11.31
C ILE A 296 -13.30 11.11 12.09
N GLU A 297 -14.64 11.11 12.01
CA GLU A 297 -15.46 12.14 12.61
C GLU A 297 -15.43 12.13 14.16
N PRO A 298 -15.47 10.99 14.86
CA PRO A 298 -15.19 10.94 16.29
C PRO A 298 -13.75 11.37 16.64
N TRP A 299 -12.75 10.91 15.86
CA TRP A 299 -11.36 11.28 16.05
C TRP A 299 -11.12 12.80 15.96
N ASP A 300 -11.74 13.46 14.99
CA ASP A 300 -11.59 14.91 14.78
C ASP A 300 -12.22 15.74 15.92
N ARG A 301 -13.08 15.14 16.74
CA ARG A 301 -13.67 15.76 17.93
C ARG A 301 -12.91 15.49 19.20
N ALA A 302 -12.01 14.50 19.20
CA ALA A 302 -11.15 14.23 20.35
C ALA A 302 -10.15 15.37 20.57
N SER A 303 -9.84 15.68 21.82
CA SER A 303 -8.86 16.72 22.16
C SER A 303 -7.47 16.35 21.64
N LEU A 304 -6.61 17.34 21.37
CA LEU A 304 -5.23 17.07 20.95
C LEU A 304 -4.49 16.19 21.99
N SER A 305 -4.70 16.47 23.28
CA SER A 305 -4.08 15.67 24.35
C SER A 305 -4.51 14.21 24.29
N GLU A 306 -5.80 13.95 24.09
CA GLU A 306 -6.33 12.59 23.96
C GLU A 306 -5.76 11.88 22.72
N GLN A 307 -5.73 12.57 21.57
CA GLN A 307 -5.13 12.02 20.36
C GLN A 307 -3.65 11.65 20.55
N GLU A 308 -2.87 12.52 21.23
CA GLU A 308 -1.46 12.28 21.53
C GLU A 308 -1.26 11.15 22.54
N ASP A 309 -2.12 11.06 23.56
CA ASP A 309 -2.11 9.99 24.56
C ASP A 309 -2.44 8.62 23.94
N VAL A 310 -3.44 8.54 23.05
CA VAL A 310 -3.83 7.33 22.32
C VAL A 310 -2.67 6.83 21.45
N ILE A 311 -2.00 7.72 20.74
CA ILE A 311 -0.88 7.35 19.86
C ILE A 311 0.41 7.13 20.67
N GLY A 312 0.67 7.95 21.70
CA GLY A 312 1.90 7.99 22.48
C GLY A 312 2.99 8.87 21.89
N ARG A 313 2.62 9.79 20.97
CA ARG A 313 3.53 10.73 20.28
C ARG A 313 2.86 12.08 20.08
N THR A 314 3.66 13.13 19.99
CA THR A 314 3.17 14.46 19.62
C THR A 314 2.69 14.47 18.17
N LYS A 315 1.57 15.13 17.89
CA LYS A 315 0.98 15.17 16.54
C LYS A 315 1.85 15.93 15.56
N ARG A 316 2.45 17.03 15.99
CA ARG A 316 3.21 17.92 15.12
C ARG A 316 4.57 17.34 14.73
N GLU A 317 5.41 17.06 15.71
CA GLU A 317 6.79 16.60 15.50
C GLU A 317 6.86 15.07 15.30
N GLY A 318 5.89 14.32 15.84
CA GLY A 318 5.94 12.86 15.90
C GLY A 318 6.92 12.35 16.96
N ALA A 319 7.35 13.22 17.90
CA ALA A 319 8.22 12.84 19.00
C ALA A 319 7.46 11.94 19.99
N PRO A 320 8.09 10.93 20.61
CA PRO A 320 7.49 10.23 21.74
C PRO A 320 7.11 11.23 22.84
N LEU A 321 5.99 11.00 23.53
CA LEU A 321 5.59 11.87 24.64
C LEU A 321 6.71 11.98 25.68
N GLY A 322 7.01 13.21 26.11
CA GLY A 322 8.14 13.51 26.96
C GLY A 322 9.47 13.73 26.26
N GLN A 323 9.52 13.56 24.92
CA GLN A 323 10.68 13.81 24.08
C GLN A 323 10.40 14.97 23.09
N THR A 324 11.42 15.38 22.31
CA THR A 324 11.31 16.56 21.46
C THR A 324 11.46 16.29 19.96
N ARG A 325 12.09 15.17 19.56
CA ARG A 325 12.36 14.84 18.16
C ARG A 325 11.69 13.52 17.78
N GLU A 326 11.31 13.38 16.52
CA GLU A 326 10.64 12.21 15.96
C GLU A 326 11.37 10.90 16.27
N PHE A 327 12.68 10.88 16.09
CA PHE A 327 13.51 9.68 16.20
C PHE A 327 14.14 9.49 17.60
N ASP A 328 13.72 10.28 18.59
CA ASP A 328 14.11 10.01 19.97
C ASP A 328 13.54 8.65 20.41
N THR A 329 14.31 7.93 21.24
CA THR A 329 13.87 6.64 21.78
C THR A 329 12.75 6.85 22.80
N PRO A 330 11.58 6.17 22.65
CA PRO A 330 10.53 6.24 23.65
C PRO A 330 11.02 5.74 25.00
N ASP A 331 10.78 6.49 26.07
CA ASP A 331 11.05 6.04 27.43
C ASP A 331 9.72 5.70 28.13
N PHE A 332 9.46 4.40 28.29
CA PHE A 332 8.23 3.89 28.88
C PHE A 332 8.24 3.87 30.42
N LEU A 333 9.34 4.25 31.05
CA LEU A 333 9.50 4.26 32.51
C LEU A 333 9.27 5.65 33.12
N VAL A 334 9.35 6.71 32.32
CA VAL A 334 9.13 8.09 32.79
C VAL A 334 7.68 8.27 33.23
N THR A 335 7.52 8.86 34.39
CA THR A 335 6.23 9.20 35.02
C THR A 335 6.11 10.71 35.26
N SER A 336 4.87 11.21 35.18
CA SER A 336 4.48 12.54 35.66
C SER A 336 3.48 12.34 36.79
N GLY A 337 3.92 12.64 38.02
CA GLY A 337 3.21 12.22 39.22
C GLY A 337 3.14 10.70 39.36
N HIS A 338 1.92 10.15 39.36
CA HIS A 338 1.69 8.69 39.47
C HIS A 338 1.40 8.00 38.13
N SER A 339 1.35 8.75 37.03
CA SER A 339 0.98 8.23 35.73
C SER A 339 2.18 8.19 34.75
N PRO A 340 2.31 7.16 33.89
CA PRO A 340 3.34 7.14 32.88
C PRO A 340 3.11 8.25 31.87
N VAL A 341 4.19 8.91 31.42
CA VAL A 341 4.12 9.97 30.38
C VAL A 341 3.63 9.42 29.05
N ILE A 342 4.07 8.22 28.65
CA ILE A 342 3.46 7.48 27.54
C ILE A 342 2.47 6.47 28.15
N PRO A 343 1.15 6.65 27.96
CA PRO A 343 0.14 5.77 28.58
C PRO A 343 0.39 4.28 28.32
N ALA A 344 -0.01 3.43 29.26
CA ALA A 344 0.13 1.99 29.13
C ALA A 344 -0.71 1.41 27.97
N THR A 345 -1.75 2.12 27.55
CA THR A 345 -2.66 1.81 26.45
C THR A 345 -2.29 2.50 25.13
N ALA A 346 -1.20 3.28 25.11
CA ALA A 346 -0.77 3.99 23.92
C ALA A 346 -0.30 3.02 22.83
N HIS A 347 -0.71 3.28 21.59
CA HIS A 347 -0.41 2.46 20.42
C HIS A 347 1.09 2.17 20.27
N VAL A 348 1.92 3.23 20.31
CA VAL A 348 3.37 3.09 20.14
C VAL A 348 4.00 2.22 21.23
N ARG A 349 3.48 2.26 22.45
CA ARG A 349 3.99 1.44 23.55
C ARG A 349 3.68 -0.04 23.35
N LEU A 350 2.47 -0.35 22.95
CA LEU A 350 2.01 -1.74 22.75
C LEU A 350 2.64 -2.39 21.53
N ALA A 351 2.93 -1.61 20.48
CA ALA A 351 3.55 -2.08 19.24
C ALA A 351 5.09 -2.04 19.27
N HIS A 352 5.71 -1.54 20.36
CA HIS A 352 7.16 -1.37 20.42
C HIS A 352 7.87 -2.73 20.60
N PRO A 353 9.00 -2.96 19.89
CA PRO A 353 9.78 -4.19 20.03
C PRO A 353 10.13 -4.56 21.48
N ASP A 354 10.49 -3.59 22.31
CA ASP A 354 10.84 -3.82 23.73
C ASP A 354 9.69 -4.48 24.52
N ASN A 355 8.44 -4.23 24.14
CA ASN A 355 7.27 -4.80 24.79
C ASN A 355 6.74 -6.07 24.08
N LEU A 356 7.36 -6.46 22.97
CA LEU A 356 6.99 -7.60 22.13
C LEU A 356 8.12 -8.61 21.94
N GLY A 357 9.10 -8.64 22.86
CA GLY A 357 10.24 -9.57 22.76
C GLY A 357 11.15 -9.33 21.55
N GLY A 358 11.25 -8.10 21.07
CA GLY A 358 12.08 -7.68 19.96
C GLY A 358 11.43 -7.82 18.59
N VAL A 359 10.18 -8.27 18.50
CA VAL A 359 9.46 -8.52 17.25
C VAL A 359 9.27 -7.23 16.45
N GLN A 360 9.56 -7.32 15.15
CA GLN A 360 9.38 -6.24 14.18
C GLN A 360 8.68 -6.73 12.90
N LEU A 361 8.11 -5.80 12.16
CA LEU A 361 7.46 -6.00 10.85
C LEU A 361 7.95 -4.93 9.88
N LEU A 362 8.08 -5.27 8.60
CA LEU A 362 8.23 -4.29 7.53
C LEU A 362 6.85 -3.84 7.07
N ARG A 363 6.44 -2.62 7.42
CA ARG A 363 5.14 -2.06 7.05
C ARG A 363 5.22 -1.32 5.73
N ARG A 364 4.18 -1.47 4.90
CA ARG A 364 4.03 -0.81 3.60
C ARG A 364 2.56 -0.42 3.36
N GLY A 365 1.98 0.29 4.35
CA GLY A 365 0.58 0.68 4.31
C GLY A 365 0.31 1.91 3.47
N TYR A 366 -0.98 2.10 3.14
CA TYR A 366 -1.51 3.22 2.38
C TYR A 366 -2.81 3.72 3.00
N ASN A 367 -3.10 5.01 2.86
CA ASN A 367 -4.42 5.54 3.16
C ASN A 367 -5.42 5.10 2.08
N PHE A 368 -6.69 5.01 2.43
CA PHE A 368 -7.78 4.85 1.48
C PHE A 368 -8.97 5.74 1.82
N THR A 369 -9.79 6.03 0.82
CA THR A 369 -11.12 6.65 0.97
C THR A 369 -12.00 6.05 -0.12
N ASP A 370 -12.98 5.24 0.30
CA ASP A 370 -13.88 4.48 -0.59
C ASP A 370 -15.28 5.11 -0.64
N GLY A 371 -15.37 6.41 -0.36
CA GLY A 371 -16.62 7.16 -0.37
C GLY A 371 -17.24 7.29 1.03
N SER A 372 -18.55 7.00 1.14
CA SER A 372 -19.32 7.10 2.38
C SER A 372 -19.84 5.74 2.82
N ASP A 373 -19.99 5.55 4.14
CA ASP A 373 -20.57 4.35 4.74
C ASP A 373 -22.13 4.31 4.62
N GLY A 374 -22.74 5.32 4.01
CA GLY A 374 -24.20 5.45 3.89
C GLY A 374 -24.88 6.05 5.11
N PHE A 375 -24.16 6.30 6.21
CA PHE A 375 -24.66 6.91 7.44
C PHE A 375 -24.14 8.33 7.66
N GLY A 376 -23.46 8.90 6.66
CA GLY A 376 -22.93 10.26 6.73
C GLY A 376 -21.48 10.35 7.19
N HIS A 377 -20.77 9.22 7.29
CA HIS A 377 -19.35 9.17 7.62
C HIS A 377 -18.53 8.74 6.41
N LEU A 378 -17.24 9.08 6.41
CA LEU A 378 -16.31 8.61 5.41
C LEU A 378 -16.02 7.11 5.60
N ASP A 379 -16.10 6.31 4.53
CA ASP A 379 -15.48 4.98 4.50
C ASP A 379 -14.00 5.14 4.14
N ALA A 380 -13.21 5.50 5.14
CA ALA A 380 -11.81 5.85 4.99
C ALA A 380 -10.94 5.17 6.06
N GLY A 381 -9.64 5.12 5.81
CA GLY A 381 -8.73 4.54 6.78
C GLY A 381 -7.38 4.13 6.24
N LEU A 382 -6.83 3.06 6.82
CA LEU A 382 -5.53 2.50 6.51
C LEU A 382 -5.67 1.12 5.89
N PHE A 383 -5.17 0.95 4.68
CA PHE A 383 -4.88 -0.37 4.15
C PHE A 383 -3.49 -0.78 4.61
N PHE A 384 -3.47 -1.49 5.73
CA PHE A 384 -2.26 -1.97 6.38
C PHE A 384 -1.71 -3.16 5.59
N ILE A 385 -0.46 -3.05 5.16
CA ILE A 385 0.32 -4.15 4.60
C ILE A 385 1.57 -4.30 5.47
N ALA A 386 1.86 -5.52 5.88
CA ALA A 386 3.11 -5.86 6.56
C ALA A 386 3.72 -7.11 5.95
N TYR A 387 5.04 -7.06 5.79
CA TYR A 387 5.86 -8.20 5.41
C TYR A 387 6.62 -8.72 6.62
N CYS A 388 6.64 -10.04 6.78
CA CYS A 388 7.30 -10.71 7.89
C CYS A 388 7.77 -12.12 7.54
N ARG A 389 8.75 -12.61 8.28
CA ARG A 389 9.31 -13.95 8.14
C ARG A 389 8.33 -15.03 8.61
N ASN A 390 7.54 -14.74 9.67
CA ASN A 390 6.51 -15.64 10.18
C ASN A 390 5.38 -14.84 10.83
N PRO A 391 4.18 -14.76 10.21
CA PRO A 391 3.08 -13.96 10.73
C PRO A 391 2.57 -14.41 12.10
N HIS A 392 2.64 -15.72 12.42
CA HIS A 392 2.15 -16.27 13.68
C HIS A 392 3.04 -15.90 14.88
N ASN A 393 4.34 -15.72 14.63
CA ASN A 393 5.31 -15.35 15.66
C ASN A 393 5.56 -13.84 15.73
N GLN A 394 5.09 -13.07 14.76
CA GLN A 394 5.33 -11.63 14.65
C GLN A 394 4.04 -10.83 14.66
N PHE A 395 3.24 -10.91 13.59
CA PHE A 395 2.00 -10.14 13.48
C PHE A 395 0.96 -10.54 14.53
N VAL A 396 0.74 -11.85 14.72
CA VAL A 396 -0.31 -12.35 15.63
C VAL A 396 -0.11 -11.87 17.09
N PRO A 397 1.07 -12.01 17.73
CA PRO A 397 1.27 -11.50 19.09
C PRO A 397 1.13 -9.97 19.17
N MET A 398 1.63 -9.23 18.17
CA MET A 398 1.47 -7.77 18.11
C MET A 398 -0.02 -7.39 18.00
N GLN A 399 -0.75 -7.98 17.07
CA GLN A 399 -2.18 -7.69 16.87
C GLN A 399 -3.02 -8.08 18.08
N ARG A 400 -2.69 -9.15 18.80
CA ARG A 400 -3.36 -9.52 20.06
C ARG A 400 -3.15 -8.48 21.14
N ALA A 401 -1.93 -7.96 21.28
CA ALA A 401 -1.63 -6.92 22.25
C ALA A 401 -2.44 -5.64 21.96
N LEU A 402 -2.47 -5.22 20.69
CA LEU A 402 -3.22 -4.06 20.24
C LEU A 402 -4.73 -4.27 20.41
N ALA A 403 -5.30 -5.35 19.90
CA ALA A 403 -6.74 -5.62 19.94
C ALA A 403 -7.31 -5.66 21.37
N ASN A 404 -6.50 -6.03 22.36
CA ASN A 404 -6.95 -6.16 23.74
C ASN A 404 -6.73 -4.91 24.60
N LYS A 405 -5.76 -4.05 24.28
CA LYS A 405 -5.31 -3.00 25.21
C LYS A 405 -5.14 -1.63 24.58
N ASP A 406 -5.10 -1.53 23.24
CA ASP A 406 -4.81 -0.28 22.56
C ASP A 406 -6.02 0.66 22.63
N ALA A 407 -5.82 1.87 23.15
CA ALA A 407 -6.85 2.91 23.19
C ALA A 407 -7.30 3.32 21.78
N MET A 408 -6.44 3.17 20.76
CA MET A 408 -6.80 3.45 19.36
C MET A 408 -7.93 2.53 18.84
N MET A 409 -8.15 1.36 19.47
CA MET A 409 -9.25 0.46 19.10
C MET A 409 -10.65 1.05 19.36
N GLU A 410 -10.77 2.21 19.97
CA GLU A 410 -12.00 2.99 20.04
C GLU A 410 -12.34 3.69 18.73
N TYR A 411 -11.31 4.00 17.93
CA TYR A 411 -11.40 4.80 16.71
C TYR A 411 -11.16 4.00 15.43
N ILE A 412 -10.94 2.69 15.52
CA ILE A 412 -10.65 1.86 14.34
C ILE A 412 -11.43 0.54 14.37
N THR A 413 -11.75 0.04 13.19
CA THR A 413 -12.38 -1.27 12.99
C THR A 413 -11.67 -2.01 11.86
N HIS A 414 -11.23 -3.25 12.11
CA HIS A 414 -10.65 -4.09 11.07
C HIS A 414 -11.76 -4.77 10.26
N THR A 415 -11.93 -4.36 9.01
CA THR A 415 -13.00 -4.83 8.12
C THR A 415 -12.54 -5.83 7.08
N GLY A 416 -11.24 -5.94 6.82
CA GLY A 416 -10.68 -6.91 5.89
C GLY A 416 -9.42 -7.56 6.44
N SER A 417 -9.18 -8.82 6.04
CA SER A 417 -8.02 -9.60 6.45
C SER A 417 -7.61 -10.59 5.38
N ALA A 418 -6.31 -10.63 5.04
CA ALA A 418 -5.76 -11.63 4.14
C ALA A 418 -4.30 -11.94 4.48
N LEU A 419 -3.87 -13.16 4.15
CA LEU A 419 -2.51 -13.63 4.31
C LEU A 419 -2.04 -14.28 3.01
N PHE A 420 -0.84 -13.91 2.55
CA PHE A 420 -0.25 -14.47 1.34
C PHE A 420 1.22 -14.81 1.55
N ALA A 421 1.67 -15.90 0.94
CA ALA A 421 3.06 -16.28 0.80
C ALA A 421 3.62 -15.64 -0.48
N CYS A 422 4.53 -14.69 -0.33
CA CYS A 422 5.23 -14.03 -1.44
C CYS A 422 6.57 -14.73 -1.65
N PRO A 423 6.77 -15.53 -2.72
CA PRO A 423 8.02 -16.22 -2.97
C PRO A 423 9.18 -15.25 -3.21
N PRO A 424 10.43 -15.72 -3.30
CA PRO A 424 11.54 -14.89 -3.73
C PRO A 424 11.30 -14.31 -5.12
N GLY A 425 12.11 -13.34 -5.52
CA GLY A 425 12.08 -12.80 -6.88
C GLY A 425 12.45 -13.86 -7.91
N VAL A 426 12.20 -13.57 -9.18
CA VAL A 426 12.49 -14.48 -10.29
C VAL A 426 13.76 -14.07 -11.02
N ALA A 427 14.59 -15.05 -11.36
CA ALA A 427 15.76 -14.84 -12.22
C ALA A 427 15.36 -14.79 -13.70
N GLU A 428 16.32 -14.50 -14.56
CA GLU A 428 16.13 -14.54 -16.01
C GLU A 428 15.64 -15.93 -16.47
N GLY A 429 14.62 -15.97 -17.30
CA GLY A 429 13.99 -17.20 -17.79
C GLY A 429 13.06 -17.90 -16.80
N GLN A 430 12.99 -17.43 -15.55
CA GLN A 430 12.04 -17.96 -14.56
C GLN A 430 10.70 -17.20 -14.60
N TRP A 431 9.67 -17.82 -14.00
CA TRP A 431 8.32 -17.26 -13.90
C TRP A 431 7.77 -17.35 -12.46
N TRP A 432 6.80 -16.50 -12.14
CA TRP A 432 6.17 -16.43 -10.82
C TRP A 432 5.54 -17.76 -10.40
N GLY A 433 6.02 -18.34 -9.33
CA GLY A 433 5.55 -19.60 -8.81
C GLY A 433 6.28 -20.83 -9.34
N GLN A 434 7.27 -20.70 -10.24
CA GLN A 434 7.98 -21.84 -10.81
C GLN A 434 8.47 -22.83 -9.74
N ALA A 435 9.12 -22.35 -8.69
CA ALA A 435 9.60 -23.21 -7.61
C ALA A 435 8.47 -23.89 -6.83
N LEU A 436 7.26 -23.32 -6.79
CA LEU A 436 6.09 -23.94 -6.19
C LEU A 436 5.54 -25.08 -7.07
N PHE A 437 5.57 -24.92 -8.38
CA PHE A 437 4.92 -25.86 -9.31
C PHE A 437 5.87 -26.91 -9.89
N GLU A 438 7.18 -26.65 -10.01
CA GLU A 438 8.15 -27.53 -10.69
C GLU A 438 9.14 -28.24 -9.76
N SER A 439 9.21 -27.91 -8.45
CA SER A 439 10.14 -28.52 -7.49
C SER A 439 9.61 -29.80 -6.86
#